data_a9d88fc04f807705d67c9ddb988e8752
#
_entry.id   a9d88fc04f807705d67c9ddb988e8752
#
_cell.length_a   1.000
_cell.length_b   1.000
_cell.length_c   1.000
_cell.angle_alpha   90.00
_cell.angle_beta   90.00
_cell.angle_gamma   90.00
#
_symmetry.space_group_name_H-M   'P 1'
#
loop_
_entity.id
_entity.type
_entity.pdbx_description
1 polymer ?
#
loop_
_entity_poly.entity_id
_entity_poly.type
_entity_poly.pdbx_seq_one_letter_code
_entity_poly.pdbx_strand_id
1 'polypeptide(L)'
;MANNPMQQFTVHKIGPEINIAGVDLSFTNASLFMVISALLIILLLFVGSKEKKIIPSKIQLIAEMFYTFVAKMISDTAGSKAKPYFPFIFSLFMFVLFCNMVGMLPYSFTVTSHIIVTLIMALFIFIAVTVIGFVKHGFKYLSIFVPSGVPAVLLPLITIIEIISYLSRPVSLSVRLFANMMAGHTMMKVFGGFVISLGIIGGWLPLSFSVALTGLEILVAFLQAYVFAILTCIYLNDALNLHH
;
A
#
# COMPACT_ATOMS: atom_id res chain seq x y z
N MET A 1 12.37 -11.86 -30.89
CA MET A 1 13.02 -10.97 -29.88
C MET A 1 12.39 -11.29 -28.54
N ALA A 2 13.12 -11.83 -27.58
CA ALA A 2 12.62 -12.10 -26.25
C ALA A 2 12.24 -10.77 -25.61
N ASN A 3 10.94 -10.52 -25.42
CA ASN A 3 10.47 -9.34 -24.73
C ASN A 3 11.03 -9.36 -23.31
N ASN A 4 11.95 -8.46 -23.02
CA ASN A 4 12.50 -8.32 -21.67
C ASN A 4 11.34 -8.08 -20.69
N PRO A 5 11.09 -8.97 -19.70
CA PRO A 5 9.96 -8.85 -18.78
C PRO A 5 10.00 -7.57 -17.96
N MET A 6 11.17 -6.92 -17.86
CA MET A 6 11.36 -5.67 -17.13
C MET A 6 10.91 -4.41 -17.87
N GLN A 7 10.67 -4.48 -19.19
CA GLN A 7 10.23 -3.29 -19.96
C GLN A 7 8.91 -2.68 -19.50
N GLN A 8 8.02 -3.48 -18.89
CA GLN A 8 6.74 -2.96 -18.35
C GLN A 8 6.92 -1.98 -17.19
N PHE A 9 8.06 -2.02 -16.50
CA PHE A 9 8.34 -1.15 -15.36
C PHE A 9 9.11 0.12 -15.75
N THR A 10 9.36 0.36 -17.05
CA THR A 10 10.05 1.57 -17.47
C THR A 10 9.13 2.78 -17.32
N VAL A 11 9.63 3.81 -16.64
CA VAL A 11 8.93 5.09 -16.50
C VAL A 11 9.14 5.89 -17.78
N HIS A 12 8.04 6.27 -18.44
CA HIS A 12 8.03 7.12 -19.61
C HIS A 12 7.42 8.48 -19.28
N LYS A 13 8.02 9.54 -19.78
CA LYS A 13 7.45 10.89 -19.71
C LYS A 13 6.26 11.01 -20.66
N ILE A 14 5.17 11.56 -20.15
CA ILE A 14 3.95 11.84 -20.92
C ILE A 14 3.75 13.36 -20.91
N GLY A 15 4.05 14.04 -22.02
CA GLY A 15 3.87 15.48 -22.15
C GLY A 15 5.17 16.28 -22.15
N PRO A 16 5.08 17.63 -22.03
CA PRO A 16 6.24 18.51 -22.05
C PRO A 16 7.16 18.29 -20.86
N GLU A 17 8.46 18.46 -21.10
CA GLU A 17 9.45 18.41 -20.01
C GLU A 17 9.38 19.66 -19.16
N ILE A 18 9.11 19.52 -17.88
CA ILE A 18 9.05 20.61 -16.91
C ILE A 18 10.21 20.46 -15.94
N ASN A 19 11.28 21.23 -16.15
CA ASN A 19 12.43 21.28 -15.25
C ASN A 19 12.36 22.56 -14.39
N ILE A 20 12.17 22.39 -13.08
CA ILE A 20 12.16 23.49 -12.11
C ILE A 20 13.34 23.32 -11.16
N ALA A 21 14.24 24.30 -11.14
CA ALA A 21 15.43 24.33 -10.27
C ALA A 21 16.28 23.04 -10.29
N GLY A 22 16.41 22.40 -11.47
CA GLY A 22 17.21 21.18 -11.64
C GLY A 22 16.49 19.88 -11.26
N VAL A 23 15.23 19.97 -10.85
CA VAL A 23 14.37 18.81 -10.60
C VAL A 23 13.40 18.62 -11.76
N ASP A 24 13.38 17.42 -12.33
CA ASP A 24 12.47 17.05 -13.41
C ASP A 24 11.09 16.71 -12.83
N LEU A 25 10.11 17.60 -13.03
CA LEU A 25 8.71 17.47 -12.60
C LEU A 25 7.79 17.05 -13.75
N SER A 26 8.35 16.44 -14.81
CA SER A 26 7.58 16.00 -15.95
C SER A 26 6.52 14.95 -15.55
N PHE A 27 5.34 15.06 -16.16
CA PHE A 27 4.26 14.10 -15.92
C PHE A 27 4.62 12.73 -16.55
N THR A 28 4.56 11.69 -15.72
CA THR A 28 4.95 10.33 -16.11
C THR A 28 3.76 9.38 -16.18
N ASN A 29 3.96 8.20 -16.79
CA ASN A 29 2.98 7.12 -16.75
C ASN A 29 2.62 6.72 -15.30
N ALA A 30 3.58 6.72 -14.38
CA ALA A 30 3.31 6.45 -12.95
C ALA A 30 2.32 7.48 -12.37
N SER A 31 2.54 8.78 -12.61
CA SER A 31 1.66 9.84 -12.16
C SER A 31 0.25 9.71 -12.76
N LEU A 32 0.16 9.35 -14.04
CA LEU A 32 -1.13 9.12 -14.73
C LEU A 32 -1.94 8.02 -14.02
N PHE A 33 -1.32 6.86 -13.77
CA PHE A 33 -2.03 5.74 -13.14
C PHE A 33 -2.37 6.00 -11.66
N MET A 34 -1.57 6.80 -10.93
CA MET A 34 -1.96 7.29 -9.60
C MET A 34 -3.22 8.16 -9.65
N VAL A 35 -3.30 9.09 -10.61
CA VAL A 35 -4.47 9.94 -10.81
C VAL A 35 -5.69 9.12 -11.21
N ILE A 36 -5.54 8.16 -12.12
CA ILE A 36 -6.62 7.25 -12.51
C ILE A 36 -7.14 6.47 -11.30
N SER A 37 -6.26 5.92 -10.47
CA SER A 37 -6.65 5.20 -9.25
C SER A 37 -7.41 6.11 -8.28
N ALA A 38 -6.95 7.35 -8.08
CA ALA A 38 -7.63 8.33 -7.23
C ALA A 38 -9.02 8.71 -7.78
N LEU A 39 -9.14 8.92 -9.09
CA LEU A 39 -10.42 9.22 -9.74
C LEU A 39 -11.41 8.05 -9.62
N LEU A 40 -10.95 6.81 -9.77
CA LEU A 40 -11.80 5.62 -9.59
C LEU A 40 -12.33 5.51 -8.16
N ILE A 41 -11.49 5.82 -7.15
CA ILE A 41 -11.91 5.85 -5.74
C ILE A 41 -12.99 6.91 -5.53
N ILE A 42 -12.73 8.14 -6.00
CA ILE A 42 -13.70 9.24 -5.89
C ILE A 42 -15.01 8.88 -6.58
N LEU A 43 -14.93 8.31 -7.78
CA LEU A 43 -16.12 7.88 -8.53
C LEU A 43 -16.91 6.81 -7.77
N LEU A 44 -16.22 5.78 -7.25
CA LEU A 44 -16.86 4.71 -6.47
C LEU A 44 -17.59 5.27 -5.23
N LEU A 45 -16.92 6.14 -4.48
CA LEU A 45 -17.49 6.73 -3.27
C LEU A 45 -18.60 7.72 -3.59
N PHE A 46 -18.46 8.53 -4.64
CA PHE A 46 -19.47 9.50 -5.06
C PHE A 46 -20.74 8.79 -5.53
N VAL A 47 -20.62 7.79 -6.42
CA VAL A 47 -21.75 7.02 -6.91
C VAL A 47 -22.38 6.18 -5.80
N GLY A 48 -21.56 5.57 -4.94
CA GLY A 48 -22.03 4.77 -3.80
C GLY A 48 -22.76 5.59 -2.74
N SER A 49 -22.44 6.88 -2.59
CA SER A 49 -23.06 7.77 -1.59
C SER A 49 -24.28 8.57 -2.13
N LYS A 50 -24.48 8.57 -3.45
CA LYS A 50 -25.50 9.42 -4.09
C LYS A 50 -26.94 9.04 -3.72
N GLU A 51 -27.23 7.74 -3.61
CA GLU A 51 -28.56 7.24 -3.30
C GLU A 51 -28.53 6.47 -1.96
N LYS A 52 -29.09 7.11 -0.91
CA LYS A 52 -29.25 6.47 0.41
C LYS A 52 -30.53 5.65 0.45
N LYS A 53 -30.54 4.47 -0.19
CA LYS A 53 -31.68 3.55 -0.17
C LYS A 53 -31.54 2.53 0.97
N ILE A 54 -32.68 2.12 1.57
CA ILE A 54 -32.72 1.05 2.59
C ILE A 54 -32.26 -0.28 1.97
N ILE A 55 -32.60 -0.53 0.69
CA ILE A 55 -32.06 -1.64 -0.10
C ILE A 55 -30.96 -1.06 -0.98
N PRO A 56 -29.67 -1.30 -0.63
CA PRO A 56 -28.55 -0.68 -1.32
C PRO A 56 -28.41 -1.17 -2.75
N SER A 57 -28.01 -0.29 -3.66
CA SER A 57 -27.55 -0.67 -5.00
C SER A 57 -26.22 -1.45 -4.89
N LYS A 58 -25.86 -2.22 -5.92
CA LYS A 58 -24.60 -3.02 -5.92
C LYS A 58 -23.35 -2.16 -5.63
N ILE A 59 -23.29 -0.94 -6.18
CA ILE A 59 -22.15 -0.02 -5.98
C ILE A 59 -22.16 0.54 -4.56
N GLN A 60 -23.33 0.91 -4.04
CA GLN A 60 -23.49 1.33 -2.65
C GLN A 60 -23.06 0.22 -1.69
N LEU A 61 -23.47 -1.03 -1.94
CA LEU A 61 -23.09 -2.18 -1.12
C LEU A 61 -21.55 -2.37 -1.07
N ILE A 62 -20.88 -2.23 -2.22
CA ILE A 62 -19.40 -2.32 -2.26
C ILE A 62 -18.76 -1.19 -1.45
N ALA A 63 -19.23 0.04 -1.60
CA ALA A 63 -18.68 1.18 -0.86
C ALA A 63 -18.91 1.03 0.67
N GLU A 64 -20.09 0.59 1.08
CA GLU A 64 -20.43 0.32 2.49
C GLU A 64 -19.61 -0.86 3.05
N MET A 65 -19.35 -1.88 2.26
CA MET A 65 -18.52 -3.02 2.65
C MET A 65 -17.08 -2.58 2.94
N PHE A 66 -16.48 -1.76 2.09
CA PHE A 66 -15.15 -1.21 2.36
C PHE A 66 -15.15 -0.29 3.58
N TYR A 67 -16.17 0.55 3.73
CA TYR A 67 -16.29 1.43 4.89
C TYR A 67 -16.37 0.64 6.20
N THR A 68 -17.27 -0.34 6.27
CA THR A 68 -17.47 -1.17 7.47
C THR A 68 -16.26 -2.04 7.77
N PHE A 69 -15.59 -2.57 6.73
CA PHE A 69 -14.38 -3.35 6.87
C PHE A 69 -13.26 -2.54 7.53
N VAL A 70 -12.98 -1.33 7.02
CA VAL A 70 -11.93 -0.47 7.59
C VAL A 70 -12.34 0.07 8.96
N ALA A 71 -13.61 0.42 9.16
CA ALA A 71 -14.11 0.88 10.47
C ALA A 71 -13.95 -0.19 11.55
N LYS A 72 -14.27 -1.45 11.22
CA LYS A 72 -14.09 -2.58 12.12
C LYS A 72 -12.60 -2.81 12.40
N MET A 73 -11.74 -2.82 11.37
CA MET A 73 -10.30 -2.97 11.53
C MET A 73 -9.70 -1.93 12.50
N ILE A 74 -10.10 -0.65 12.37
CA ILE A 74 -9.64 0.42 13.28
C ILE A 74 -10.15 0.19 14.70
N SER A 75 -11.42 -0.17 14.86
CA SER A 75 -12.01 -0.41 16.15
C SER A 75 -11.34 -1.58 16.90
N ASP A 76 -11.03 -2.65 16.16
CA ASP A 76 -10.45 -3.88 16.74
C ASP A 76 -8.95 -3.70 17.05
N THR A 77 -8.22 -2.86 16.29
CA THR A 77 -6.76 -2.72 16.42
C THR A 77 -6.35 -1.52 17.26
N ALA A 78 -6.97 -0.35 17.04
CA ALA A 78 -6.54 0.91 17.65
C ALA A 78 -7.58 1.52 18.62
N GLY A 79 -8.74 0.87 18.76
CA GLY A 79 -9.78 1.24 19.70
C GLY A 79 -10.49 2.56 19.35
N SER A 80 -11.26 3.07 20.34
CA SER A 80 -12.12 4.25 20.13
C SER A 80 -11.33 5.56 19.91
N LYS A 81 -10.10 5.66 20.43
CA LYS A 81 -9.26 6.85 20.30
C LYS A 81 -8.76 7.08 18.86
N ALA A 82 -8.75 6.04 18.04
CA ALA A 82 -8.32 6.12 16.63
C ALA A 82 -9.45 6.49 15.66
N LYS A 83 -10.71 6.53 16.10
CA LYS A 83 -11.86 6.89 15.24
C LYS A 83 -11.71 8.21 14.47
N PRO A 84 -11.14 9.30 15.04
CA PRO A 84 -10.92 10.54 14.30
C PRO A 84 -10.01 10.39 13.09
N TYR A 85 -9.13 9.39 13.09
CA TYR A 85 -8.17 9.11 12.01
C TYR A 85 -8.71 8.15 10.94
N PHE A 86 -9.99 7.76 11.05
CA PHE A 86 -10.66 6.91 10.07
C PHE A 86 -10.50 7.40 8.62
N PRO A 87 -10.72 8.69 8.27
CA PRO A 87 -10.60 9.15 6.89
C PRO A 87 -9.19 8.95 6.32
N PHE A 88 -8.17 9.13 7.15
CA PHE A 88 -6.77 8.92 6.76
C PHE A 88 -6.48 7.45 6.45
N ILE A 89 -6.86 6.52 7.34
CA ILE A 89 -6.62 5.09 7.16
C ILE A 89 -7.47 4.53 6.02
N PHE A 90 -8.71 4.99 5.89
CA PHE A 90 -9.61 4.60 4.82
C PHE A 90 -9.09 5.03 3.44
N SER A 91 -8.66 6.29 3.30
CA SER A 91 -8.10 6.78 2.04
C SER A 91 -6.81 6.06 1.67
N LEU A 92 -5.97 5.74 2.66
CA LEU A 92 -4.75 4.97 2.47
C LEU A 92 -5.06 3.54 1.97
N PHE A 93 -5.96 2.83 2.66
CA PHE A 93 -6.39 1.49 2.26
C PHE A 93 -6.93 1.47 0.82
N MET A 94 -7.85 2.37 0.51
CA MET A 94 -8.45 2.47 -0.81
C MET A 94 -7.41 2.81 -1.88
N PHE A 95 -6.49 3.73 -1.58
CA PHE A 95 -5.46 4.13 -2.55
C PHE A 95 -4.50 2.97 -2.87
N VAL A 96 -3.99 2.27 -1.87
CA VAL A 96 -3.12 1.10 -2.09
C VAL A 96 -3.87 -0.01 -2.83
N LEU A 97 -5.11 -0.30 -2.43
CA LEU A 97 -5.93 -1.32 -3.07
C LEU A 97 -6.16 -1.00 -4.56
N PHE A 98 -6.59 0.22 -4.87
CA PHE A 98 -6.88 0.60 -6.25
C PHE A 98 -5.61 0.70 -7.10
N CYS A 99 -4.49 1.19 -6.56
CA CYS A 99 -3.20 1.17 -7.27
C CYS A 99 -2.76 -0.25 -7.61
N ASN A 100 -2.95 -1.21 -6.70
CA ASN A 100 -2.64 -2.61 -6.94
C ASN A 100 -3.60 -3.21 -7.98
N MET A 101 -4.91 -3.01 -7.81
CA MET A 101 -5.92 -3.57 -8.72
C MET A 101 -5.83 -3.00 -10.14
N VAL A 102 -5.63 -1.69 -10.27
CA VAL A 102 -5.44 -1.03 -11.58
C VAL A 102 -4.15 -1.52 -12.23
N GLY A 103 -3.08 -1.71 -11.44
CA GLY A 103 -1.81 -2.25 -11.93
C GLY A 103 -1.91 -3.67 -12.50
N MET A 104 -2.90 -4.46 -12.10
CA MET A 104 -3.12 -5.82 -12.60
C MET A 104 -3.85 -5.88 -13.95
N LEU A 105 -4.41 -4.77 -14.42
CA LEU A 105 -5.06 -4.74 -15.73
C LEU A 105 -4.03 -4.92 -16.86
N PRO A 106 -4.37 -5.66 -17.92
CA PRO A 106 -3.48 -5.78 -19.08
C PRO A 106 -3.12 -4.40 -19.63
N TYR A 107 -1.85 -4.19 -19.99
CA TYR A 107 -1.31 -2.93 -20.50
C TYR A 107 -1.30 -1.75 -19.53
N SER A 108 -1.68 -1.95 -18.26
CA SER A 108 -1.56 -0.93 -17.22
C SER A 108 -0.12 -0.85 -16.69
N PHE A 109 0.19 0.32 -16.11
CA PHE A 109 1.45 0.53 -15.40
C PHE A 109 1.23 0.30 -13.91
N THR A 110 2.00 -0.60 -13.31
CA THR A 110 1.89 -0.92 -11.89
C THR A 110 2.69 0.07 -11.07
N VAL A 111 2.03 1.05 -10.48
CA VAL A 111 2.64 2.12 -9.69
C VAL A 111 3.40 1.57 -8.48
N THR A 112 2.81 0.59 -7.80
CA THR A 112 3.36 -0.03 -6.58
C THR A 112 4.52 -1.00 -6.83
N SER A 113 4.87 -1.27 -8.10
CA SER A 113 6.08 -1.99 -8.47
C SER A 113 7.34 -1.12 -8.46
N HIS A 114 7.23 0.16 -8.11
CA HIS A 114 8.36 1.07 -7.94
C HIS A 114 8.64 1.31 -6.46
N ILE A 115 9.85 0.92 -6.02
CA ILE A 115 10.26 1.04 -4.63
C ILE A 115 10.21 2.49 -4.12
N ILE A 116 10.50 3.47 -4.98
CA ILE A 116 10.47 4.88 -4.59
C ILE A 116 9.06 5.34 -4.22
N VAL A 117 8.03 4.89 -4.95
CA VAL A 117 6.64 5.24 -4.68
C VAL A 117 6.17 4.61 -3.37
N THR A 118 6.43 3.32 -3.20
CA THR A 118 6.04 2.59 -1.98
C THR A 118 6.80 3.11 -0.75
N LEU A 119 8.07 3.50 -0.93
CA LEU A 119 8.86 4.10 0.14
C LEU A 119 8.34 5.48 0.55
N ILE A 120 8.02 6.35 -0.41
CA ILE A 120 7.44 7.67 -0.13
C ILE A 120 6.11 7.52 0.61
N MET A 121 5.26 6.59 0.19
CA MET A 121 3.99 6.31 0.89
C MET A 121 4.22 5.82 2.32
N ALA A 122 5.16 4.89 2.52
CA ALA A 122 5.48 4.36 3.84
C ALA A 122 6.11 5.44 4.74
N LEU A 123 6.99 6.28 4.20
CA LEU A 123 7.57 7.42 4.91
C LEU A 123 6.52 8.46 5.27
N PHE A 124 5.58 8.75 4.38
CA PHE A 124 4.48 9.68 4.66
C PHE A 124 3.67 9.21 5.87
N ILE A 125 3.31 7.93 5.93
CA ILE A 125 2.59 7.35 7.07
C ILE A 125 3.43 7.43 8.34
N PHE A 126 4.70 7.06 8.24
CA PHE A 126 5.62 7.08 9.36
C PHE A 126 5.75 8.48 9.97
N ILE A 127 5.95 9.49 9.12
CA ILE A 127 6.03 10.89 9.55
C ILE A 127 4.69 11.34 10.12
N ALA A 128 3.56 11.04 9.46
CA ALA A 128 2.23 11.42 9.94
C ALA A 128 1.96 10.85 11.34
N VAL A 129 2.21 9.56 11.55
CA VAL A 129 2.01 8.90 12.87
C VAL A 129 2.96 9.47 13.92
N THR A 130 4.22 9.71 13.57
CA THR A 130 5.21 10.31 14.47
C THR A 130 4.79 11.72 14.89
N VAL A 131 4.33 12.55 13.95
CA VAL A 131 3.82 13.91 14.23
C VAL A 131 2.60 13.85 15.14
N ILE A 132 1.65 12.93 14.89
CA ILE A 132 0.48 12.73 15.76
C ILE A 132 0.93 12.37 17.19
N GLY A 133 1.91 11.48 17.33
CA GLY A 133 2.46 11.10 18.64
C GLY A 133 3.08 12.30 19.37
N PHE A 134 3.89 13.10 18.68
CA PHE A 134 4.48 14.31 19.25
C PHE A 134 3.45 15.38 19.62
N VAL A 135 2.47 15.63 18.77
CA VAL A 135 1.39 16.60 19.03
C VAL A 135 0.58 16.20 20.26
N LYS A 136 0.36 14.91 20.46
CA LYS A 136 -0.47 14.40 21.57
C LYS A 136 0.27 14.29 22.90
N HIS A 137 1.51 13.88 22.88
CA HIS A 137 2.29 13.57 24.10
C HIS A 137 3.51 14.47 24.29
N GLY A 138 3.82 15.34 23.33
CA GLY A 138 5.02 16.19 23.40
C GLY A 138 6.30 15.36 23.52
N PHE A 139 7.24 15.85 24.33
CA PHE A 139 8.52 15.16 24.56
C PHE A 139 8.37 13.78 25.27
N LYS A 140 7.22 13.56 25.93
CA LYS A 140 6.94 12.26 26.56
C LYS A 140 6.83 11.13 25.52
N TYR A 141 6.57 11.44 24.25
CA TYR A 141 6.56 10.47 23.16
C TYR A 141 7.89 9.72 23.01
N LEU A 142 9.02 10.33 23.39
CA LEU A 142 10.32 9.68 23.35
C LEU A 142 10.45 8.51 24.34
N SER A 143 9.55 8.41 25.32
CA SER A 143 9.53 7.26 26.23
C SER A 143 9.18 5.94 25.55
N ILE A 144 8.66 5.99 24.32
CA ILE A 144 8.41 4.80 23.50
C ILE A 144 9.71 4.00 23.22
N PHE A 145 10.86 4.69 23.21
CA PHE A 145 12.17 4.07 23.04
C PHE A 145 12.80 3.55 24.34
N VAL A 146 12.16 3.84 25.48
CA VAL A 146 12.67 3.46 26.80
C VAL A 146 11.60 2.66 27.53
N PRO A 147 11.54 1.32 27.32
CA PRO A 147 10.52 0.50 27.98
C PRO A 147 10.72 0.48 29.51
N SER A 148 9.60 0.58 30.23
CA SER A 148 9.58 0.52 31.69
C SER A 148 9.89 -0.90 32.20
N GLY A 149 10.59 -1.01 33.34
CA GLY A 149 10.88 -2.30 33.97
C GLY A 149 12.18 -2.98 33.54
N VAL A 150 13.01 -2.33 32.72
CA VAL A 150 14.30 -2.87 32.29
C VAL A 150 15.41 -2.45 33.27
N PRO A 151 16.35 -3.37 33.64
CA PRO A 151 17.54 -3.01 34.45
C PRO A 151 18.36 -1.93 33.74
N ALA A 152 18.85 -0.93 34.51
CA ALA A 152 19.58 0.23 33.95
C ALA A 152 20.79 -0.14 33.08
N VAL A 153 21.43 -1.28 33.37
CA VAL A 153 22.58 -1.77 32.59
C VAL A 153 22.21 -2.16 31.15
N LEU A 154 20.99 -2.70 30.94
CA LEU A 154 20.53 -3.15 29.61
C LEU A 154 19.79 -2.03 28.83
N LEU A 155 19.44 -0.94 29.49
CA LEU A 155 18.66 0.14 28.93
C LEU A 155 19.25 0.76 27.67
N PRO A 156 20.57 1.09 27.56
CA PRO A 156 21.13 1.65 26.34
C PRO A 156 21.09 0.68 25.15
N LEU A 157 21.29 -0.62 25.41
CA LEU A 157 21.22 -1.63 24.35
C LEU A 157 19.79 -1.76 23.79
N ILE A 158 18.78 -1.82 24.67
CA ILE A 158 17.37 -1.96 24.28
C ILE A 158 16.89 -0.71 23.56
N THR A 159 17.28 0.48 24.01
CA THR A 159 16.94 1.74 23.31
C THR A 159 17.46 1.79 21.89
N ILE A 160 18.70 1.33 21.65
CA ILE A 160 19.26 1.25 20.29
C ILE A 160 18.46 0.28 19.43
N ILE A 161 18.12 -0.88 19.96
CA ILE A 161 17.32 -1.90 19.23
C ILE A 161 15.93 -1.32 18.89
N GLU A 162 15.28 -0.63 19.82
CA GLU A 162 13.97 -0.03 19.61
C GLU A 162 13.99 1.07 18.55
N ILE A 163 15.02 1.92 18.56
CA ILE A 163 15.21 2.94 17.51
C ILE A 163 15.39 2.28 16.13
N ILE A 164 16.23 1.25 16.03
CA ILE A 164 16.44 0.52 14.76
C ILE A 164 15.14 -0.14 14.31
N SER A 165 14.42 -0.80 15.22
CA SER A 165 13.12 -1.40 14.97
C SER A 165 12.12 -0.38 14.45
N TYR A 166 12.02 0.77 15.09
CA TYR A 166 11.13 1.86 14.70
C TYR A 166 11.44 2.40 13.30
N LEU A 167 12.72 2.62 12.98
CA LEU A 167 13.16 3.08 11.65
C LEU A 167 13.02 2.01 10.56
N SER A 168 13.06 0.73 10.92
CA SER A 168 12.88 -0.37 9.97
C SER A 168 11.43 -0.53 9.50
N ARG A 169 10.45 0.00 10.25
CA ARG A 169 9.00 -0.13 9.96
C ARG A 169 8.64 0.38 8.55
N PRO A 170 8.96 1.62 8.13
CA PRO A 170 8.63 2.12 6.79
C PRO A 170 9.37 1.36 5.70
N VAL A 171 10.62 0.95 5.95
CA VAL A 171 11.42 0.18 4.98
C VAL A 171 10.78 -1.18 4.73
N SER A 172 10.47 -1.92 5.79
CA SER A 172 9.84 -3.25 5.69
C SER A 172 8.48 -3.17 4.98
N LEU A 173 7.66 -2.14 5.31
CA LEU A 173 6.35 -1.94 4.71
C LEU A 173 6.46 -1.65 3.20
N SER A 174 7.39 -0.78 2.81
CA SER A 174 7.68 -0.40 1.43
C SER A 174 8.18 -1.59 0.60
N VAL A 175 9.22 -2.28 1.09
CA VAL A 175 9.83 -3.42 0.39
C VAL A 175 8.82 -4.54 0.19
N ARG A 176 7.95 -4.81 1.17
CA ARG A 176 6.92 -5.84 1.06
C ARG A 176 5.93 -5.55 -0.06
N LEU A 177 5.43 -4.31 -0.15
CA LEU A 177 4.51 -3.90 -1.20
C LEU A 177 5.17 -3.96 -2.58
N PHE A 178 6.37 -3.39 -2.70
CA PHE A 178 7.17 -3.41 -3.93
C PHE A 178 7.47 -4.83 -4.40
N ALA A 179 8.02 -5.68 -3.51
CA ALA A 179 8.46 -7.02 -3.87
C ALA A 179 7.31 -7.91 -4.34
N ASN A 180 6.17 -7.86 -3.66
CA ASN A 180 4.99 -8.64 -4.04
C ASN A 180 4.49 -8.27 -5.43
N MET A 181 4.35 -6.97 -5.72
CA MET A 181 3.85 -6.51 -7.01
C MET A 181 4.86 -6.76 -8.14
N MET A 182 6.15 -6.49 -7.91
CA MET A 182 7.19 -6.74 -8.92
C MET A 182 7.33 -8.23 -9.22
N ALA A 183 7.35 -9.09 -8.18
CA ALA A 183 7.48 -10.53 -8.37
C ALA A 183 6.28 -11.14 -9.10
N GLY A 184 5.06 -10.78 -8.72
CA GLY A 184 3.83 -11.27 -9.36
C GLY A 184 3.79 -10.98 -10.85
N HIS A 185 3.97 -9.71 -11.24
CA HIS A 185 3.98 -9.30 -12.65
C HIS A 185 5.13 -9.91 -13.45
N THR A 186 6.30 -10.07 -12.86
CA THR A 186 7.44 -10.70 -13.52
C THR A 186 7.16 -12.17 -13.80
N MET A 187 6.62 -12.89 -12.80
CA MET A 187 6.24 -14.30 -12.94
C MET A 187 5.18 -14.50 -14.03
N MET A 188 4.12 -13.70 -14.05
CA MET A 188 3.09 -13.79 -15.09
C MET A 188 3.67 -13.63 -16.50
N LYS A 189 4.59 -12.69 -16.71
CA LYS A 189 5.24 -12.52 -18.01
C LYS A 189 6.16 -13.67 -18.39
N VAL A 190 6.90 -14.22 -17.45
CA VAL A 190 7.76 -15.40 -17.69
C VAL A 190 6.92 -16.60 -18.09
N PHE A 191 5.84 -16.89 -17.37
CA PHE A 191 4.95 -17.99 -17.73
C PHE A 191 4.20 -17.72 -19.05
N GLY A 192 3.79 -16.49 -19.32
CA GLY A 192 3.23 -16.09 -20.62
C GLY A 192 4.21 -16.33 -21.76
N GLY A 193 5.49 -16.06 -21.56
CA GLY A 193 6.56 -16.39 -22.52
C GLY A 193 6.69 -17.90 -22.77
N PHE A 194 6.58 -18.73 -21.73
CA PHE A 194 6.60 -20.18 -21.87
C PHE A 194 5.37 -20.73 -22.63
N VAL A 195 4.20 -20.15 -22.42
CA VAL A 195 3.00 -20.52 -23.19
C VAL A 195 3.24 -20.35 -24.68
N ILE A 196 3.85 -19.24 -25.08
CA ILE A 196 4.14 -18.94 -26.49
C ILE A 196 5.25 -19.87 -27.03
N SER A 197 6.32 -20.11 -26.28
CA SER A 197 7.47 -20.89 -26.73
C SER A 197 7.20 -22.39 -26.83
N LEU A 198 6.36 -22.95 -25.97
CA LEU A 198 5.99 -24.37 -25.95
C LEU A 198 4.84 -24.71 -26.93
N GLY A 199 4.20 -23.70 -27.51
CA GLY A 199 3.12 -23.84 -28.48
C GLY A 199 1.89 -24.59 -27.93
N ILE A 200 1.04 -25.10 -28.83
CA ILE A 200 -0.27 -25.66 -28.48
C ILE A 200 -0.15 -26.93 -27.62
N ILE A 201 0.87 -27.76 -27.83
CA ILE A 201 0.98 -29.07 -27.15
C ILE A 201 1.53 -28.92 -25.72
N GLY A 202 2.54 -28.06 -25.51
CA GLY A 202 3.20 -27.88 -24.20
C GLY A 202 2.72 -26.68 -23.39
N GLY A 203 2.01 -25.74 -24.02
CA GLY A 203 1.58 -24.48 -23.41
C GLY A 203 0.50 -24.60 -22.33
N TRP A 204 -0.20 -25.75 -22.24
CA TRP A 204 -1.25 -25.98 -21.25
C TRP A 204 -0.77 -25.86 -19.80
N LEU A 205 0.39 -26.39 -19.51
CA LEU A 205 0.93 -26.39 -18.16
C LEU A 205 1.27 -24.95 -17.70
N PRO A 206 2.09 -24.17 -18.44
CA PRO A 206 2.36 -22.77 -18.07
C PRO A 206 1.09 -21.89 -18.08
N LEU A 207 0.12 -22.17 -18.96
CA LEU A 207 -1.16 -21.45 -18.98
C LEU A 207 -1.95 -21.66 -17.67
N SER A 208 -2.07 -22.93 -17.22
CA SER A 208 -2.74 -23.25 -15.96
C SER A 208 -2.07 -22.55 -14.77
N PHE A 209 -0.73 -22.53 -14.74
CA PHE A 209 0.03 -21.80 -13.73
C PHE A 209 -0.22 -20.29 -13.80
N SER A 210 -0.26 -19.70 -15.01
CA SER A 210 -0.56 -18.27 -15.18
C SER A 210 -1.94 -17.90 -14.63
N VAL A 211 -2.97 -18.73 -14.87
CA VAL A 211 -4.32 -18.50 -14.32
C VAL A 211 -4.31 -18.57 -12.78
N ALA A 212 -3.65 -19.59 -12.22
CA ALA A 212 -3.52 -19.72 -10.77
C ALA A 212 -2.75 -18.55 -10.15
N LEU A 213 -1.66 -18.12 -10.78
CA LEU A 213 -0.87 -16.96 -10.34
C LEU A 213 -1.67 -15.67 -10.40
N THR A 214 -2.50 -15.45 -11.42
CA THR A 214 -3.38 -14.27 -11.49
C THR A 214 -4.35 -14.25 -10.32
N GLY A 215 -4.97 -15.38 -9.98
CA GLY A 215 -5.83 -15.49 -8.80
C GLY A 215 -5.09 -15.19 -7.48
N LEU A 216 -3.88 -15.73 -7.34
CA LEU A 216 -3.02 -15.46 -6.19
C LEU A 216 -2.66 -13.96 -6.11
N GLU A 217 -2.35 -13.32 -7.23
CA GLU A 217 -1.96 -11.92 -7.28
C GLU A 217 -3.10 -10.97 -6.89
N ILE A 218 -4.35 -11.28 -7.30
CA ILE A 218 -5.55 -10.55 -6.83
C ILE A 218 -5.68 -10.65 -5.31
N LEU A 219 -5.52 -11.85 -4.76
CA LEU A 219 -5.58 -12.06 -3.32
C LEU A 219 -4.46 -11.30 -2.60
N VAL A 220 -3.23 -11.36 -3.11
CA VAL A 220 -2.09 -10.65 -2.54
C VAL A 220 -2.26 -9.14 -2.65
N ALA A 221 -2.83 -8.62 -3.75
CA ALA A 221 -3.12 -7.20 -3.92
C ALA A 221 -4.05 -6.66 -2.82
N PHE A 222 -5.10 -7.42 -2.49
CA PHE A 222 -6.02 -7.10 -1.40
C PHE A 222 -5.35 -7.23 -0.02
N LEU A 223 -4.68 -8.37 0.23
CA LEU A 223 -3.98 -8.61 1.49
C LEU A 223 -2.91 -7.55 1.75
N GLN A 224 -2.21 -7.08 0.72
CA GLN A 224 -1.18 -6.06 0.89
C GLN A 224 -1.76 -4.70 1.26
N ALA A 225 -2.91 -4.32 0.69
CA ALA A 225 -3.63 -3.11 1.11
C ALA A 225 -4.12 -3.22 2.56
N TYR A 226 -4.63 -4.40 2.94
CA TYR A 226 -5.02 -4.70 4.32
C TYR A 226 -3.84 -4.61 5.29
N VAL A 227 -2.71 -5.27 4.97
CA VAL A 227 -1.50 -5.24 5.82
C VAL A 227 -0.97 -3.82 5.98
N PHE A 228 -1.00 -3.03 4.90
CA PHE A 228 -0.56 -1.64 4.93
C PHE A 228 -1.41 -0.79 5.88
N ALA A 229 -2.73 -0.96 5.83
CA ALA A 229 -3.68 -0.26 6.69
C ALA A 229 -3.62 -0.74 8.15
N ILE A 230 -3.56 -2.06 8.41
CA ILE A 230 -3.54 -2.58 9.78
C ILE A 230 -2.23 -2.22 10.51
N LEU A 231 -1.09 -2.26 9.82
CA LEU A 231 0.17 -1.81 10.41
C LEU A 231 0.14 -0.32 10.73
N THR A 232 -0.49 0.50 9.87
CA THR A 232 -0.74 1.92 10.18
C THR A 232 -1.61 2.09 11.43
N CYS A 233 -2.65 1.25 11.60
CA CYS A 233 -3.47 1.25 12.81
C CYS A 233 -2.67 0.88 14.07
N ILE A 234 -1.79 -0.12 13.98
CA ILE A 234 -0.93 -0.54 15.09
C ILE A 234 0.02 0.59 15.47
N TYR A 235 0.69 1.20 14.49
CA TYR A 235 1.60 2.33 14.75
C TYR A 235 0.87 3.54 15.32
N LEU A 236 -0.35 3.79 14.85
CA LEU A 236 -1.20 4.84 15.39
C LEU A 236 -1.63 4.51 16.83
N ASN A 237 -1.95 3.25 17.14
CA ASN A 237 -2.27 2.82 18.49
C ASN A 237 -1.09 3.05 19.44
N ASP A 238 0.12 2.66 19.03
CA ASP A 238 1.35 2.90 19.80
C ASP A 238 1.57 4.40 20.05
N ALA A 239 1.29 5.23 19.05
CA ALA A 239 1.41 6.69 19.15
C ALA A 239 0.32 7.34 20.02
N LEU A 240 -0.89 6.73 20.10
CA LEU A 240 -2.01 7.25 20.88
C LEU A 240 -2.02 6.76 22.32
N ASN A 241 -1.48 5.58 22.59
CA ASN A 241 -1.45 4.93 23.89
C ASN A 241 0.01 4.59 24.23
N LEU A 242 0.69 5.50 24.93
CA LEU A 242 2.00 5.19 25.48
C LEU A 242 1.80 4.12 26.57
N HIS A 243 2.21 2.88 26.29
CA HIS A 243 2.25 1.84 27.30
C HIS A 243 3.40 2.16 28.26
N HIS A 244 3.05 2.52 29.48
CA HIS A 244 3.95 2.64 30.63
C HIS A 244 3.85 1.42 31.50
#